data_94a429f32eeccc312a294e459d8e46d4
#
_entry.id   94a429f32eeccc312a294e459d8e46d4
#
_cell.length_a   1.000
_cell.length_b   1.000
_cell.length_c   1.000
_cell.angle_alpha   90.00
_cell.angle_beta   90.00
_cell.angle_gamma   90.00
#
_symmetry.space_group_name_H-M   'P 1'
#
loop_
_entity.id
_entity.type
_entity.pdbx_description
1 polymer ?
#
loop_
_entity_poly.entity_id
_entity_poly.type
_entity_poly.pdbx_seq_one_letter_code
_entity_poly.pdbx_strand_id
1 'polypeptide(L)'
;ITAESAKAVDVAETRYFYVLNNQGWDGISLYTWGNDNEFFGGWPGTGTTGKTVTIKEKTYQQIAIPDAAVGQLVNAIFNNNGAGEQASDLNIEAIGNHDYYILIEGKKAYEVNPQNPSAAGGETPDPTPSEPGYSIFVQDNSGWDSLYLYAYGDAEIFGKWPGKASTDVTIGEMTFKKFEIAKDYTGKVVNLIFNNNNGTQFNASTDLKIESDIYLSITSDSFEVIEKP
;
A
#
# COMPACT_ATOMS: atom_id res chain seq x y z
N ILE A 1 -31.72 25.27 27.07
CA ILE A 1 -30.53 24.42 27.35
C ILE A 1 -30.24 23.72 26.05
N THR A 2 -29.27 24.25 25.29
CA THR A 2 -28.80 23.67 24.05
C THR A 2 -27.79 22.57 24.40
N ALA A 3 -28.09 21.32 24.01
CA ALA A 3 -27.18 20.22 24.13
C ALA A 3 -26.05 20.43 23.14
N GLU A 4 -24.85 20.67 23.65
CA GLU A 4 -23.61 20.69 22.89
C GLU A 4 -23.31 19.24 22.44
N SER A 5 -23.35 19.03 21.13
CA SER A 5 -23.04 17.73 20.54
C SER A 5 -21.53 17.45 20.76
N ALA A 6 -21.20 16.49 21.59
CA ALA A 6 -19.84 16.07 21.80
C ALA A 6 -19.32 15.54 20.46
N LYS A 7 -18.34 16.26 19.89
CA LYS A 7 -17.59 15.84 18.72
C LYS A 7 -16.86 14.53 19.10
N ALA A 8 -17.18 13.44 18.41
CA ALA A 8 -16.45 12.20 18.57
C ALA A 8 -14.96 12.48 18.31
N VAL A 9 -14.12 12.21 19.30
CA VAL A 9 -12.67 12.22 19.13
C VAL A 9 -12.36 11.02 18.25
N ASP A 10 -11.93 11.30 17.02
CA ASP A 10 -11.41 10.29 16.11
C ASP A 10 -10.13 9.74 16.77
N VAL A 11 -10.23 8.58 17.37
CA VAL A 11 -9.04 7.89 17.91
C VAL A 11 -8.32 7.34 16.71
N ALA A 12 -7.25 8.01 16.30
CA ALA A 12 -6.39 7.53 15.22
C ALA A 12 -5.98 6.07 15.54
N GLU A 13 -6.32 5.14 14.66
CA GLU A 13 -5.94 3.75 14.83
C GLU A 13 -4.40 3.66 14.78
N THR A 14 -3.80 3.01 15.77
CA THR A 14 -2.35 2.79 15.82
C THR A 14 -1.96 1.85 14.68
N ARG A 15 -0.99 2.24 13.88
CA ARG A 15 -0.45 1.47 12.76
C ARG A 15 0.83 0.78 13.18
N TYR A 16 1.18 -0.28 12.46
CA TYR A 16 2.30 -1.12 12.84
C TYR A 16 3.15 -1.52 11.65
N PHE A 17 4.45 -1.69 11.91
CA PHE A 17 5.26 -2.63 11.16
C PHE A 17 5.06 -4.01 11.77
N TYR A 18 4.53 -4.94 10.98
CA TYR A 18 4.42 -6.35 11.28
C TYR A 18 5.64 -7.06 10.73
N VAL A 19 6.51 -7.57 11.60
CA VAL A 19 7.81 -8.10 11.22
C VAL A 19 7.85 -9.62 11.37
N LEU A 20 8.06 -10.32 10.25
CA LEU A 20 8.33 -11.75 10.21
C LEU A 20 9.84 -11.97 10.24
N ASN A 21 10.34 -12.50 11.35
CA ASN A 21 11.77 -12.69 11.60
C ASN A 21 12.21 -14.11 11.21
N ASN A 22 12.74 -14.28 10.01
CA ASN A 22 13.33 -15.55 9.55
C ASN A 22 14.84 -15.64 9.83
N GLN A 23 15.42 -14.68 10.59
CA GLN A 23 16.83 -14.74 11.02
C GLN A 23 17.03 -15.49 12.33
N GLY A 24 15.95 -15.73 13.10
CA GLY A 24 16.05 -16.31 14.42
C GLY A 24 16.65 -15.37 15.48
N TRP A 25 16.53 -14.06 15.29
CA TRP A 25 16.97 -13.09 16.29
C TRP A 25 16.06 -13.15 17.52
N ASP A 26 16.65 -12.98 18.69
CA ASP A 26 15.91 -13.00 19.98
C ASP A 26 15.02 -11.76 20.16
N GLY A 27 15.37 -10.65 19.50
CA GLY A 27 14.62 -9.40 19.55
C GLY A 27 14.68 -8.66 18.21
N ILE A 28 13.75 -7.74 18.03
CA ILE A 28 13.74 -6.86 16.84
C ILE A 28 13.56 -5.43 17.31
N SER A 29 14.40 -4.54 16.82
CA SER A 29 14.23 -3.10 16.91
C SER A 29 14.29 -2.48 15.52
N LEU A 30 13.55 -1.39 15.36
CA LEU A 30 13.54 -0.57 14.16
C LEU A 30 14.19 0.78 14.46
N TYR A 31 15.30 1.04 13.80
CA TYR A 31 15.93 2.34 13.77
C TYR A 31 15.68 3.01 12.41
N THR A 32 15.41 4.30 12.42
CA THR A 32 15.21 5.05 11.18
C THR A 32 16.05 6.31 11.19
N TRP A 33 16.46 6.74 9.99
CA TRP A 33 17.14 8.01 9.80
C TRP A 33 16.67 8.66 8.49
N GLY A 34 16.89 9.96 8.38
CA GLY A 34 16.46 10.83 7.30
C GLY A 34 15.71 12.05 7.85
N ASN A 35 15.68 13.14 7.10
CA ASN A 35 14.94 14.36 7.41
C ASN A 35 15.18 14.96 8.83
N ASP A 36 16.37 14.80 9.40
CA ASP A 36 16.77 15.32 10.73
C ASP A 36 15.90 14.84 11.92
N ASN A 37 15.08 13.81 11.74
CA ASN A 37 14.21 13.27 12.79
C ASN A 37 14.45 11.77 13.01
N GLU A 38 14.54 11.39 14.26
CA GLU A 38 14.61 9.99 14.72
C GLU A 38 13.22 9.57 15.23
N PHE A 39 12.28 9.27 14.34
CA PHE A 39 10.89 8.95 14.69
C PHE A 39 10.76 7.71 15.57
N PHE A 40 11.72 6.79 15.50
CA PHE A 40 11.75 5.55 16.27
C PHE A 40 12.81 5.57 17.37
N GLY A 41 13.29 6.76 17.76
CA GLY A 41 14.31 6.94 18.79
C GLY A 41 15.74 6.67 18.30
N GLY A 42 16.72 7.01 19.15
CA GLY A 42 18.14 6.74 18.88
C GLY A 42 18.45 5.25 18.82
N TRP A 43 19.59 4.90 18.20
CA TRP A 43 20.03 3.49 18.05
C TRP A 43 19.95 2.72 19.38
N PRO A 44 19.41 1.47 19.40
CA PRO A 44 18.97 0.62 18.29
C PRO A 44 17.54 0.89 17.78
N GLY A 45 16.90 1.94 18.19
CA GLY A 45 15.57 2.31 17.79
C GLY A 45 14.47 1.74 18.69
N THR A 46 13.24 1.70 18.21
CA THR A 46 12.08 1.19 18.95
C THR A 46 11.96 -0.32 18.78
N GLY A 47 11.87 -1.04 19.89
CA GLY A 47 11.62 -2.47 19.94
C GLY A 47 10.16 -2.84 19.66
N THR A 48 9.89 -4.14 19.57
CA THR A 48 8.53 -4.65 19.40
C THR A 48 7.65 -4.36 20.61
N THR A 49 6.35 -4.27 20.41
CA THR A 49 5.35 -4.06 21.48
C THR A 49 5.16 -5.26 22.40
N GLY A 50 5.80 -6.40 22.10
CA GLY A 50 5.56 -7.69 22.74
C GLY A 50 4.28 -8.40 22.27
N LYS A 51 3.51 -7.79 21.38
CA LYS A 51 2.33 -8.41 20.77
C LYS A 51 2.71 -9.05 19.43
N THR A 52 1.97 -10.07 19.06
CA THR A 52 2.12 -10.77 17.79
C THR A 52 0.79 -10.93 17.08
N VAL A 53 0.83 -11.08 15.77
CA VAL A 53 -0.31 -11.48 14.94
C VAL A 53 0.09 -12.69 14.09
N THR A 54 -0.81 -13.65 13.93
CA THR A 54 -0.58 -14.82 13.08
C THR A 54 -1.43 -14.71 11.82
N ILE A 55 -0.77 -14.73 10.66
CA ILE A 55 -1.40 -14.69 9.35
C ILE A 55 -0.89 -15.91 8.57
N LYS A 56 -1.78 -16.80 8.13
CA LYS A 56 -1.44 -18.05 7.42
C LYS A 56 -0.24 -18.79 8.03
N GLU A 57 -0.35 -19.11 9.33
CA GLU A 57 0.65 -19.85 10.10
C GLU A 57 2.01 -19.14 10.29
N LYS A 58 2.14 -17.89 9.85
CA LYS A 58 3.31 -17.04 10.08
C LYS A 58 3.04 -16.06 11.22
N THR A 59 3.94 -15.98 12.18
CA THR A 59 3.81 -15.09 13.34
C THR A 59 4.65 -13.84 13.13
N TYR A 60 3.99 -12.70 13.12
CA TYR A 60 4.59 -11.37 12.98
C TYR A 60 4.66 -10.68 14.34
N GLN A 61 5.76 -10.01 14.61
CA GLN A 61 5.92 -9.12 15.76
C GLN A 61 5.55 -7.69 15.38
N GLN A 62 4.99 -6.90 16.29
CA GLN A 62 4.52 -5.56 16.03
C GLN A 62 5.50 -4.50 16.51
N ILE A 63 5.79 -3.48 15.69
CA ILE A 63 6.44 -2.23 16.07
C ILE A 63 5.48 -1.09 15.74
N ALA A 64 5.08 -0.29 16.72
CA ALA A 64 4.13 0.80 16.50
C ALA A 64 4.75 1.90 15.62
N ILE A 65 3.98 2.44 14.68
CA ILE A 65 4.34 3.59 13.85
C ILE A 65 3.87 4.85 14.57
N PRO A 66 4.77 5.76 14.96
CA PRO A 66 4.38 7.05 15.53
C PRO A 66 3.63 7.91 14.51
N ASP A 67 2.59 8.60 14.92
CA ASP A 67 1.82 9.49 14.04
C ASP A 67 2.71 10.55 13.35
N ALA A 68 3.75 11.03 14.05
CA ALA A 68 4.70 11.99 13.51
C ALA A 68 5.55 11.45 12.34
N ALA A 69 5.65 10.12 12.19
CA ALA A 69 6.38 9.48 11.09
C ALA A 69 5.55 9.38 9.81
N VAL A 70 4.23 9.52 9.90
CA VAL A 70 3.33 9.42 8.73
C VAL A 70 3.61 10.57 7.74
N GLY A 71 3.75 10.22 6.47
CA GLY A 71 4.11 11.17 5.40
C GLY A 71 5.60 11.48 5.30
N GLN A 72 6.45 10.92 6.19
CA GLN A 72 7.89 11.18 6.20
C GLN A 72 8.65 10.13 5.39
N LEU A 73 9.70 10.59 4.69
CA LEU A 73 10.69 9.71 4.09
C LEU A 73 11.61 9.19 5.19
N VAL A 74 11.80 7.88 5.25
CA VAL A 74 12.72 7.26 6.20
C VAL A 74 13.56 6.18 5.52
N ASN A 75 14.80 6.08 5.95
CA ASN A 75 15.58 4.86 5.78
C ASN A 75 15.43 4.04 7.06
N ALA A 76 15.12 2.78 6.93
CA ALA A 76 14.81 1.89 8.03
C ALA A 76 15.83 0.75 8.12
N ILE A 77 16.35 0.51 9.31
CA ILE A 77 17.16 -0.68 9.62
C ILE A 77 16.46 -1.48 10.72
N PHE A 78 16.12 -2.71 10.43
CA PHE A 78 15.73 -3.69 11.43
C PHE A 78 16.99 -4.37 11.96
N ASN A 79 17.08 -4.49 13.28
CA ASN A 79 18.26 -5.04 13.94
C ASN A 79 17.89 -5.96 15.11
N ASN A 80 18.82 -6.81 15.53
CA ASN A 80 18.67 -7.71 16.68
C ASN A 80 18.86 -6.92 17.98
N ASN A 81 17.96 -6.00 18.26
CA ASN A 81 17.91 -5.19 19.49
C ASN A 81 19.29 -4.61 19.91
N GLY A 82 20.07 -4.18 18.93
CA GLY A 82 21.42 -3.63 19.15
C GLY A 82 22.53 -4.66 19.34
N ALA A 83 22.27 -5.96 19.20
CA ALA A 83 23.27 -7.02 19.40
C ALA A 83 24.27 -7.21 18.24
N GLY A 84 24.41 -6.20 17.35
CA GLY A 84 25.41 -6.20 16.26
C GLY A 84 24.94 -6.86 14.96
N GLU A 85 23.77 -7.47 14.92
CA GLU A 85 23.16 -8.01 13.70
C GLU A 85 22.08 -7.06 13.21
N GLN A 86 22.06 -6.84 11.91
CA GLN A 86 21.08 -5.97 11.27
C GLN A 86 20.73 -6.46 9.85
N ALA A 87 19.54 -6.15 9.40
CA ALA A 87 19.14 -6.27 8.01
C ALA A 87 19.68 -5.09 7.19
N SER A 88 19.70 -5.22 5.87
CA SER A 88 20.01 -4.11 4.98
C SER A 88 18.92 -3.03 5.06
N ASP A 89 19.31 -1.83 4.68
CA ASP A 89 18.44 -0.67 4.65
C ASP A 89 17.18 -0.92 3.79
N LEU A 90 16.05 -0.49 4.32
CA LEU A 90 14.79 -0.40 3.63
C LEU A 90 14.43 1.08 3.48
N ASN A 91 14.35 1.57 2.26
CA ASN A 91 13.92 2.94 1.98
C ASN A 91 12.40 2.99 1.84
N ILE A 92 11.76 3.86 2.62
CA ILE A 92 10.33 4.13 2.54
C ILE A 92 10.18 5.61 2.19
N GLU A 93 9.80 5.91 0.94
CA GLU A 93 9.71 7.27 0.41
C GLU A 93 8.73 8.16 1.19
N ALA A 94 7.62 7.58 1.66
CA ALA A 94 6.71 8.22 2.60
C ALA A 94 6.00 7.15 3.42
N ILE A 95 6.09 7.22 4.74
CA ILE A 95 5.33 6.31 5.61
C ILE A 95 3.85 6.61 5.42
N GLY A 96 3.12 5.63 4.90
CA GLY A 96 1.68 5.73 4.68
C GLY A 96 0.86 5.60 5.96
N ASN A 97 -0.42 5.89 5.85
CA ASN A 97 -1.39 5.75 6.92
C ASN A 97 -1.96 4.32 7.00
N HIS A 98 -1.09 3.30 6.92
CA HIS A 98 -1.44 1.89 6.89
C HIS A 98 -0.38 1.03 7.60
N ASP A 99 -0.68 -0.25 7.78
CA ASP A 99 0.25 -1.23 8.31
C ASP A 99 1.23 -1.71 7.24
N TYR A 100 2.45 -2.00 7.65
CA TYR A 100 3.50 -2.57 6.81
C TYR A 100 3.79 -4.01 7.23
N TYR A 101 4.03 -4.89 6.26
CA TYR A 101 4.45 -6.27 6.51
C TYR A 101 5.87 -6.46 6.02
N ILE A 102 6.77 -6.78 6.93
CA ILE A 102 8.20 -6.87 6.67
C ILE A 102 8.66 -8.31 6.90
N LEU A 103 9.36 -8.87 5.93
CA LEU A 103 10.11 -10.11 6.07
C LEU A 103 11.59 -9.78 6.26
N ILE A 104 12.20 -10.30 7.33
CA ILE A 104 13.64 -10.27 7.51
C ILE A 104 14.20 -11.65 7.19
N GLU A 105 14.96 -11.74 6.11
CA GLU A 105 15.56 -12.97 5.63
C GLU A 105 16.90 -12.70 4.93
N GLY A 106 17.94 -13.55 5.17
CA GLY A 106 19.26 -13.42 4.55
C GLY A 106 19.93 -12.06 4.84
N LYS A 107 19.74 -11.48 6.02
CA LYS A 107 20.21 -10.15 6.42
C LYS A 107 19.66 -9.01 5.56
N LYS A 108 18.46 -9.18 5.03
CA LYS A 108 17.73 -8.15 4.27
C LYS A 108 16.34 -7.98 4.83
N ALA A 109 15.81 -6.77 4.70
CA ALA A 109 14.42 -6.47 4.99
C ALA A 109 13.66 -6.27 3.68
N TYR A 110 12.49 -6.87 3.58
CA TYR A 110 11.63 -6.80 2.42
C TYR A 110 10.22 -6.44 2.87
N GLU A 111 9.61 -5.48 2.22
CA GLU A 111 8.17 -5.34 2.30
C GLU A 111 7.52 -6.48 1.51
N VAL A 112 6.57 -7.18 2.13
CA VAL A 112 5.99 -8.41 1.56
C VAL A 112 4.48 -8.46 1.71
N ASN A 113 3.84 -9.25 0.85
CA ASN A 113 2.45 -9.60 1.02
C ASN A 113 2.31 -10.62 2.19
N PRO A 114 1.58 -10.31 3.26
CA PRO A 114 1.45 -11.20 4.42
C PRO A 114 0.73 -12.52 4.09
N GLN A 115 0.00 -12.58 2.99
CA GLN A 115 -0.67 -13.79 2.52
C GLN A 115 0.30 -14.76 1.82
N ASN A 116 1.43 -14.25 1.31
CA ASN A 116 2.48 -15.04 0.66
C ASN A 116 3.86 -14.36 0.83
N PRO A 117 4.41 -14.31 2.06
CA PRO A 117 5.67 -13.61 2.33
C PRO A 117 6.84 -14.35 1.68
N SER A 118 7.57 -13.67 0.77
CA SER A 118 8.73 -14.22 0.06
C SER A 118 9.79 -13.15 -0.21
N ALA A 119 11.05 -13.46 0.06
CA ALA A 119 12.20 -12.62 -0.27
C ALA A 119 12.47 -12.52 -1.78
N ALA A 120 11.89 -13.40 -2.60
CA ALA A 120 12.05 -13.41 -4.06
C ALA A 120 11.17 -12.39 -4.79
N GLY A 121 10.78 -11.29 -4.12
CA GLY A 121 9.96 -10.24 -4.72
C GLY A 121 8.52 -10.70 -4.94
N GLY A 122 7.89 -11.20 -3.89
CA GLY A 122 6.43 -11.18 -3.85
C GLY A 122 6.00 -9.76 -4.14
N GLU A 123 5.00 -9.60 -5.01
CA GLU A 123 4.43 -8.30 -5.34
C GLU A 123 4.37 -7.46 -4.08
N THR A 124 4.90 -6.23 -4.14
CA THR A 124 4.74 -5.24 -3.06
C THR A 124 3.32 -5.38 -2.55
N PRO A 125 3.10 -5.56 -1.24
CA PRO A 125 1.74 -5.70 -0.74
C PRO A 125 0.94 -4.55 -1.31
N ASP A 126 -0.12 -4.87 -2.03
CA ASP A 126 -1.21 -3.93 -2.14
C ASP A 126 -1.50 -3.49 -0.70
N PRO A 127 -1.35 -2.22 -0.34
CA PRO A 127 -1.52 -1.79 1.05
C PRO A 127 -2.78 -2.47 1.58
N THR A 128 -2.66 -3.09 2.76
CA THR A 128 -3.81 -3.78 3.42
C THR A 128 -5.02 -2.91 3.15
N PRO A 129 -6.10 -3.41 2.55
CA PRO A 129 -7.15 -2.53 2.10
C PRO A 129 -7.58 -1.67 3.29
N SER A 130 -7.16 -0.41 3.31
CA SER A 130 -7.94 0.60 3.99
C SER A 130 -9.35 0.35 3.48
N GLU A 131 -10.38 0.48 4.30
CA GLU A 131 -11.77 0.20 3.90
C GLU A 131 -11.95 0.56 2.43
N PRO A 132 -12.52 -0.32 1.58
CA PRO A 132 -12.63 -0.06 0.17
C PRO A 132 -13.30 1.31 0.00
N GLY A 133 -12.56 2.25 -0.56
CA GLY A 133 -13.05 3.57 -0.85
C GLY A 133 -13.94 3.50 -2.08
N TYR A 134 -13.31 3.56 -3.23
CA TYR A 134 -13.98 3.54 -4.52
C TYR A 134 -13.31 2.53 -5.44
N SER A 135 -13.93 2.27 -6.58
CA SER A 135 -13.37 1.38 -7.60
C SER A 135 -13.46 2.01 -8.98
N ILE A 136 -12.51 1.68 -9.85
CA ILE A 136 -12.61 1.91 -11.27
C ILE A 136 -13.05 0.60 -11.92
N PHE A 137 -14.18 0.64 -12.60
CA PHE A 137 -14.74 -0.47 -13.37
C PHE A 137 -14.52 -0.20 -14.84
N VAL A 138 -13.87 -1.11 -15.54
CA VAL A 138 -13.48 -0.94 -16.92
C VAL A 138 -14.14 -2.01 -17.78
N GLN A 139 -14.98 -1.60 -18.72
CA GLN A 139 -15.42 -2.44 -19.82
C GLN A 139 -14.27 -2.50 -20.84
N ASP A 140 -13.54 -3.61 -20.82
CA ASP A 140 -12.32 -3.77 -21.61
C ASP A 140 -12.62 -4.27 -23.03
N ASN A 141 -12.54 -3.36 -23.99
CA ASN A 141 -12.63 -3.65 -25.42
C ASN A 141 -11.28 -3.42 -26.12
N SER A 142 -10.17 -3.42 -25.37
CA SER A 142 -8.83 -3.18 -25.93
C SER A 142 -8.32 -4.34 -26.79
N GLY A 143 -8.83 -5.54 -26.55
CA GLY A 143 -8.32 -6.77 -27.16
C GLY A 143 -6.97 -7.23 -26.57
N TRP A 144 -6.59 -6.71 -25.40
CA TRP A 144 -5.36 -7.11 -24.70
C TRP A 144 -5.61 -8.37 -23.87
N ASP A 145 -4.59 -9.23 -23.76
CA ASP A 145 -4.66 -10.44 -22.92
C ASP A 145 -4.71 -10.13 -21.42
N SER A 146 -4.18 -8.97 -21.02
CA SER A 146 -4.16 -8.51 -19.63
C SER A 146 -4.32 -6.99 -19.58
N LEU A 147 -4.98 -6.51 -18.53
CA LEU A 147 -5.18 -5.08 -18.31
C LEU A 147 -4.55 -4.67 -16.98
N TYR A 148 -3.64 -3.71 -17.06
CA TYR A 148 -3.00 -3.04 -15.93
C TYR A 148 -3.36 -1.56 -15.93
N LEU A 149 -3.42 -1.00 -14.73
CA LEU A 149 -3.68 0.42 -14.52
C LEU A 149 -2.57 1.02 -13.65
N TYR A 150 -1.90 2.01 -14.19
CA TYR A 150 -0.99 2.89 -13.46
C TYR A 150 -1.66 4.25 -13.28
N ALA A 151 -1.49 4.86 -12.12
CA ALA A 151 -2.03 6.18 -11.83
C ALA A 151 -0.93 7.07 -11.24
N TYR A 152 -0.91 8.32 -11.65
CA TYR A 152 0.05 9.34 -11.20
C TYR A 152 -0.63 10.70 -11.04
N GLY A 153 0.01 11.62 -10.36
CA GLY A 153 -0.53 12.93 -10.05
C GLY A 153 -0.37 13.21 -8.55
N ASP A 154 -1.47 13.44 -7.83
CA ASP A 154 -1.44 13.65 -6.38
C ASP A 154 -0.98 12.41 -5.60
N ALA A 155 -1.10 11.22 -6.21
CA ALA A 155 -0.64 9.95 -5.64
C ALA A 155 -0.44 8.86 -6.71
N GLU A 156 0.47 7.92 -6.45
CA GLU A 156 0.62 6.66 -7.19
C GLU A 156 -0.24 5.58 -6.52
N ILE A 157 -1.55 5.58 -6.80
CA ILE A 157 -2.53 4.76 -6.06
C ILE A 157 -2.48 3.27 -6.38
N PHE A 158 -1.81 2.89 -7.47
CA PHE A 158 -1.68 1.50 -7.92
C PHE A 158 -0.21 1.02 -7.91
N GLY A 159 0.65 1.69 -7.13
CA GLY A 159 2.07 1.37 -7.03
C GLY A 159 2.88 1.79 -8.25
N LYS A 160 4.13 1.33 -8.30
CA LYS A 160 5.06 1.66 -9.39
C LYS A 160 4.62 1.03 -10.71
N TRP A 161 5.15 1.57 -11.82
CA TRP A 161 4.94 1.01 -13.16
C TRP A 161 5.20 -0.51 -13.19
N PRO A 162 4.34 -1.33 -13.82
CA PRO A 162 3.21 -1.01 -14.70
C PRO A 162 1.89 -0.73 -13.96
N GLY A 163 1.88 -0.60 -12.64
CA GLY A 163 0.69 -0.43 -11.83
C GLY A 163 0.08 -1.78 -11.42
N LYS A 164 -1.22 -1.77 -11.15
CA LYS A 164 -1.98 -2.93 -10.64
C LYS A 164 -2.67 -3.67 -11.77
N ALA A 165 -2.65 -5.00 -11.72
CA ALA A 165 -3.46 -5.85 -12.58
C ALA A 165 -4.94 -5.76 -12.20
N SER A 166 -5.82 -5.85 -13.18
CA SER A 166 -7.27 -5.89 -12.97
C SER A 166 -7.73 -7.21 -12.37
N THR A 167 -8.87 -7.17 -11.69
CA THR A 167 -9.66 -8.36 -11.33
C THR A 167 -11.00 -8.34 -12.06
N ASP A 168 -11.52 -9.51 -12.42
CA ASP A 168 -12.81 -9.61 -13.08
C ASP A 168 -13.97 -9.51 -12.09
N VAL A 169 -15.01 -8.75 -12.45
CA VAL A 169 -16.25 -8.66 -11.69
C VAL A 169 -17.43 -8.59 -12.63
N THR A 170 -18.52 -9.26 -12.27
CA THR A 170 -19.78 -9.20 -13.05
C THR A 170 -20.76 -8.28 -12.35
N ILE A 171 -21.29 -7.30 -13.07
CA ILE A 171 -22.34 -6.39 -12.62
C ILE A 171 -23.51 -6.52 -13.60
N GLY A 172 -24.64 -7.03 -13.10
CA GLY A 172 -25.74 -7.41 -14.00
C GLY A 172 -25.31 -8.55 -14.95
N GLU A 173 -25.40 -8.30 -16.25
CA GLU A 173 -24.99 -9.25 -17.29
C GLU A 173 -23.63 -8.91 -17.91
N MET A 174 -22.96 -7.85 -17.44
CA MET A 174 -21.70 -7.36 -18.00
C MET A 174 -20.51 -7.72 -17.11
N THR A 175 -19.39 -8.08 -17.74
CA THR A 175 -18.12 -8.30 -17.05
C THR A 175 -17.27 -7.04 -17.17
N PHE A 176 -16.73 -6.61 -16.03
CA PHE A 176 -15.81 -5.48 -15.90
C PHE A 176 -14.48 -5.93 -15.34
N LYS A 177 -13.42 -5.27 -15.75
CA LYS A 177 -12.12 -5.26 -15.07
C LYS A 177 -12.17 -4.25 -13.95
N LYS A 178 -11.92 -4.67 -12.70
CA LYS A 178 -12.02 -3.84 -11.49
C LYS A 178 -10.65 -3.50 -10.95
N PHE A 179 -10.49 -2.24 -10.53
CA PHE A 179 -9.35 -1.73 -9.78
C PHE A 179 -9.85 -1.06 -8.50
N GLU A 180 -9.51 -1.62 -7.35
CA GLU A 180 -9.92 -1.07 -6.05
C GLU A 180 -8.99 0.07 -5.64
N ILE A 181 -9.58 1.17 -5.22
CA ILE A 181 -8.90 2.36 -4.70
C ILE A 181 -9.12 2.40 -3.20
N ALA A 182 -8.04 2.52 -2.44
CA ALA A 182 -8.11 2.66 -1.00
C ALA A 182 -8.79 3.99 -0.61
N LYS A 183 -9.51 3.99 0.51
CA LYS A 183 -10.26 5.16 1.02
C LYS A 183 -9.38 6.39 1.23
N ASP A 184 -8.11 6.17 1.57
CA ASP A 184 -7.12 7.22 1.82
C ASP A 184 -6.83 8.09 0.59
N TYR A 185 -7.18 7.62 -0.60
CA TYR A 185 -7.03 8.38 -1.85
C TYR A 185 -8.27 9.18 -2.24
N THR A 186 -9.32 9.19 -1.40
CA THR A 186 -10.51 10.02 -1.64
C THR A 186 -10.14 11.51 -1.76
N GLY A 187 -10.64 12.15 -2.79
CA GLY A 187 -10.38 13.56 -3.08
C GLY A 187 -9.07 13.84 -3.85
N LYS A 188 -8.21 12.84 -4.03
CA LYS A 188 -6.99 12.98 -4.86
C LYS A 188 -7.32 13.11 -6.33
N VAL A 189 -6.50 13.87 -7.06
CA VAL A 189 -6.58 14.03 -8.50
C VAL A 189 -5.46 13.24 -9.16
N VAL A 190 -5.82 12.32 -10.04
CA VAL A 190 -4.87 11.43 -10.70
C VAL A 190 -5.11 11.35 -12.20
N ASN A 191 -4.04 11.02 -12.91
CA ASN A 191 -4.07 10.66 -14.32
C ASN A 191 -3.85 9.16 -14.45
N LEU A 192 -4.48 8.53 -15.41
CA LEU A 192 -4.49 7.10 -15.62
C LEU A 192 -3.69 6.71 -16.86
N ILE A 193 -2.93 5.62 -16.77
CA ILE A 193 -2.31 4.94 -17.90
C ILE A 193 -2.77 3.50 -17.90
N PHE A 194 -3.54 3.11 -18.91
CA PHE A 194 -3.86 1.72 -19.16
C PHE A 194 -2.76 1.06 -19.96
N ASN A 195 -2.38 -0.17 -19.60
CA ASN A 195 -1.35 -0.92 -20.30
C ASN A 195 -1.59 -2.43 -20.23
N ASN A 196 -0.94 -3.18 -21.11
CA ASN A 196 -1.02 -4.64 -21.15
C ASN A 196 0.16 -5.36 -20.49
N ASN A 197 1.01 -4.62 -19.76
CA ASN A 197 2.27 -5.11 -19.19
C ASN A 197 3.21 -5.79 -20.21
N ASN A 198 3.02 -5.53 -21.52
CA ASN A 198 3.80 -6.10 -22.63
C ASN A 198 4.12 -5.04 -23.71
N GLY A 199 4.42 -3.82 -23.29
CA GLY A 199 4.91 -2.74 -24.15
C GLY A 199 3.82 -1.92 -24.86
N THR A 200 2.52 -2.23 -24.70
CA THR A 200 1.43 -1.43 -25.23
C THR A 200 0.73 -0.67 -24.11
N GLN A 201 0.51 0.61 -24.32
CA GLN A 201 -0.17 1.48 -23.35
C GLN A 201 -0.86 2.65 -24.04
N PHE A 202 -1.84 3.25 -23.37
CA PHE A 202 -2.33 4.58 -23.69
C PHE A 202 -2.60 5.42 -22.43
N ASN A 203 -2.48 6.73 -22.57
CA ASN A 203 -2.71 7.67 -21.50
C ASN A 203 -4.16 8.11 -21.51
N ALA A 204 -4.89 7.74 -20.46
CA ALA A 204 -6.21 8.29 -20.16
C ALA A 204 -6.04 9.49 -19.20
N SER A 205 -5.35 10.55 -19.67
CA SER A 205 -5.10 11.74 -18.86
C SER A 205 -6.38 12.53 -18.67
N THR A 206 -6.87 12.65 -17.45
CA THR A 206 -8.20 13.24 -17.20
C THR A 206 -8.29 14.12 -15.99
N ASP A 207 -7.20 14.34 -15.23
CA ASP A 207 -7.32 14.99 -13.91
C ASP A 207 -8.49 14.41 -13.11
N LEU A 208 -8.52 13.08 -13.00
CA LEU A 208 -9.62 12.34 -12.42
C LEU A 208 -9.63 12.52 -10.91
N LYS A 209 -10.67 13.14 -10.37
CA LYS A 209 -10.85 13.26 -8.93
C LYS A 209 -11.55 12.03 -8.38
N ILE A 210 -10.97 11.42 -7.36
CA ILE A 210 -11.50 10.20 -6.73
C ILE A 210 -12.53 10.58 -5.66
N GLU A 211 -13.82 10.57 -6.03
CA GLU A 211 -14.94 10.91 -5.15
C GLU A 211 -16.10 9.90 -5.20
N SER A 212 -16.05 8.96 -6.13
CA SER A 212 -17.06 7.92 -6.33
C SER A 212 -16.49 6.77 -7.16
N ASP A 213 -17.25 5.69 -7.27
CA ASP A 213 -16.98 4.65 -8.26
C ASP A 213 -17.01 5.24 -9.66
N ILE A 214 -16.10 4.78 -10.51
CA ILE A 214 -15.89 5.28 -11.86
C ILE A 214 -16.08 4.12 -12.84
N TYR A 215 -16.89 4.35 -13.87
CA TYR A 215 -17.15 3.36 -14.89
C TYR A 215 -16.58 3.87 -16.23
N LEU A 216 -15.73 3.08 -16.85
CA LEU A 216 -15.05 3.40 -18.09
C LEU A 216 -15.28 2.29 -19.13
N SER A 217 -15.33 2.66 -20.40
CA SER A 217 -15.14 1.75 -21.52
C SER A 217 -13.84 2.11 -22.22
N ILE A 218 -12.98 1.13 -22.49
CA ILE A 218 -11.69 1.35 -23.15
C ILE A 218 -11.58 0.55 -24.44
N THR A 219 -10.83 1.12 -25.39
CA THR A 219 -10.28 0.41 -26.55
C THR A 219 -8.76 0.34 -26.43
N SER A 220 -8.06 -0.05 -27.48
CA SER A 220 -6.59 -0.10 -27.48
C SER A 220 -5.90 1.27 -27.38
N ASP A 221 -6.62 2.37 -27.63
CA ASP A 221 -6.07 3.73 -27.77
C ASP A 221 -6.97 4.85 -27.23
N SER A 222 -8.14 4.51 -26.70
CA SER A 222 -9.10 5.50 -26.20
C SER A 222 -9.91 4.99 -25.01
N PHE A 223 -10.54 5.90 -24.30
CA PHE A 223 -11.49 5.59 -23.23
C PHE A 223 -12.66 6.58 -23.26
N GLU A 224 -13.76 6.17 -22.67
CA GLU A 224 -14.91 7.03 -22.37
C GLU A 224 -15.44 6.72 -20.96
N VAL A 225 -15.99 7.73 -20.31
CA VAL A 225 -16.71 7.54 -19.03
C VAL A 225 -18.13 7.08 -19.40
N ILE A 226 -18.55 5.96 -18.81
CA ILE A 226 -19.87 5.39 -19.00
C ILE A 226 -20.70 5.49 -17.73
N GLU A 227 -22.02 5.43 -17.85
CA GLU A 227 -22.90 5.34 -16.68
C GLU A 227 -22.76 3.95 -16.01
N LYS A 228 -23.04 3.94 -14.71
CA LYS A 228 -23.15 2.68 -13.98
C LYS A 228 -24.29 1.85 -14.59
N PRO A 229 -24.05 0.58 -14.97
CA PRO A 229 -25.08 -0.30 -15.50
C PRO A 229 -26.13 -0.68 -14.45
#